data_a0aa253c807774e921c240482ec266ae
#
_entry.id   a0aa253c807774e921c240482ec266ae
#
_cell.length_a   1.000
_cell.length_b   1.000
_cell.length_c   1.000
_cell.angle_alpha   90.00
_cell.angle_beta   90.00
_cell.angle_gamma   90.00
#
_symmetry.space_group_name_H-M   'P 1'
#
loop_
_entity.id
_entity.type
_entity.pdbx_description
1 polymer ?
#
loop_
_entity_poly.entity_id
_entity_poly.type
_entity_poly.pdbx_seq_one_letter_code
_entity_poly.pdbx_strand_id
1 'polypeptide(L)'
;MLALASCSRSDARISGRFIGSDDRKVYLEQVTLSAQHLADSTTLDNEGAYRFDITGLGDSPALYNIIYNGERIPLFVSRGDRMTVGAVGSVIRNYTVEGSEESSLLRQFYRNYVEGVRTLDRLAAALPDEADARREALAEYRNEYIRIKQEQLRFIVENKDRMAAVYALYQRIPGEQNLFNGDGDVVYYRAVADGIGERYPDSPYVPALRNEIERWDACISIAQQIVEMRYPDIELPDMYGNRVRLSSLDGKVILLDFWSAALGNSNALNAELKRIYSEYADRGFEIYQVSVDTSKPVWISAVQEQALPWISVCDFKGNASPAAGSYNLQKVPSNFLFDREGNIVGKDLYGDNLEKELQKLIAK
;
A
#
# COMPACT_ATOMS: atom_id res chain seq x y z
N MET A 1 -13.34 -12.26 -60.24
CA MET A 1 -12.65 -11.77 -59.06
C MET A 1 -12.78 -12.82 -57.97
N LEU A 2 -11.75 -13.63 -57.75
CA LEU A 2 -11.71 -14.54 -56.62
C LEU A 2 -11.29 -13.72 -55.38
N ALA A 3 -12.20 -13.56 -54.42
CA ALA A 3 -11.85 -13.07 -53.13
C ALA A 3 -11.02 -14.13 -52.38
N LEU A 4 -9.70 -13.90 -52.30
CA LEU A 4 -8.85 -14.65 -51.40
C LEU A 4 -9.28 -14.30 -49.97
N ALA A 5 -10.10 -15.16 -49.35
CA ALA A 5 -10.30 -15.14 -47.92
C ALA A 5 -8.94 -15.44 -47.27
N SER A 6 -8.27 -14.41 -46.80
CA SER A 6 -7.12 -14.56 -45.93
C SER A 6 -7.61 -15.23 -44.64
N CYS A 7 -7.46 -16.54 -44.53
CA CYS A 7 -7.53 -17.23 -43.26
C CYS A 7 -6.37 -16.73 -42.41
N SER A 8 -6.58 -15.66 -41.65
CA SER A 8 -5.62 -15.28 -40.62
C SER A 8 -5.54 -16.44 -39.63
N ARG A 9 -4.41 -17.10 -39.61
CA ARG A 9 -4.15 -18.21 -38.67
C ARG A 9 -4.19 -17.62 -37.25
N SER A 10 -5.07 -18.14 -36.38
CA SER A 10 -5.12 -17.68 -35.00
C SER A 10 -3.77 -17.88 -34.32
N ASP A 11 -3.30 -16.86 -33.61
CA ASP A 11 -2.05 -16.91 -32.84
C ASP A 11 -2.17 -17.95 -31.72
N ALA A 12 -3.31 -17.98 -31.03
CA ALA A 12 -3.61 -18.97 -29.99
C ALA A 12 -5.09 -19.39 -30.02
N ARG A 13 -5.40 -20.46 -29.33
CA ARG A 13 -6.77 -20.96 -29.18
C ARG A 13 -7.02 -21.39 -27.76
N ILE A 14 -8.19 -21.03 -27.24
CA ILE A 14 -8.74 -21.54 -26.00
C ILE A 14 -10.04 -22.25 -26.35
N SER A 15 -10.21 -23.49 -25.87
CA SER A 15 -11.45 -24.27 -26.02
C SER A 15 -11.71 -25.08 -24.77
N GLY A 16 -12.93 -25.60 -24.58
CA GLY A 16 -13.20 -26.41 -23.44
C GLY A 16 -14.72 -26.64 -23.24
N ARG A 17 -15.07 -27.07 -22.02
CA ARG A 17 -16.45 -27.29 -21.64
C ARG A 17 -16.72 -26.79 -20.23
N PHE A 18 -17.88 -26.15 -20.05
CA PHE A 18 -18.42 -25.80 -18.74
C PHE A 18 -19.74 -26.52 -18.53
N ILE A 19 -19.85 -27.21 -17.42
CA ILE A 19 -21.00 -28.06 -17.08
C ILE A 19 -21.51 -27.72 -15.68
N GLY A 20 -22.84 -27.63 -15.53
CA GLY A 20 -23.47 -27.48 -14.21
C GLY A 20 -23.95 -26.07 -13.87
N SER A 21 -24.15 -25.23 -14.88
CA SER A 21 -24.83 -23.92 -14.75
C SER A 21 -25.82 -23.73 -15.90
N ASP A 22 -26.89 -22.98 -15.65
CA ASP A 22 -27.87 -22.56 -16.65
C ASP A 22 -27.37 -21.39 -17.52
N ASP A 23 -26.30 -20.69 -17.11
CA ASP A 23 -25.69 -19.66 -17.92
C ASP A 23 -25.01 -20.31 -19.14
N ARG A 24 -25.23 -19.72 -20.30
CA ARG A 24 -24.64 -20.16 -21.57
C ARG A 24 -23.66 -19.19 -22.17
N LYS A 25 -23.53 -17.98 -21.60
CA LYS A 25 -22.62 -16.98 -22.10
C LYS A 25 -21.23 -17.12 -21.46
N VAL A 26 -20.21 -17.13 -22.31
CA VAL A 26 -18.80 -17.11 -21.93
C VAL A 26 -18.16 -15.87 -22.55
N TYR A 27 -17.41 -15.13 -21.74
CA TYR A 27 -16.70 -13.95 -22.19
C TYR A 27 -15.20 -14.17 -22.06
N LEU A 28 -14.44 -13.61 -22.99
CA LEU A 28 -13.00 -13.52 -22.95
C LEU A 28 -12.62 -12.06 -22.77
N GLU A 29 -11.95 -11.75 -21.67
CA GLU A 29 -11.50 -10.41 -21.33
C GLU A 29 -9.97 -10.37 -21.41
N GLN A 30 -9.41 -9.41 -22.11
CA GLN A 30 -7.97 -9.14 -22.07
C GLN A 30 -7.65 -8.17 -20.95
N VAL A 31 -6.64 -8.49 -20.15
CA VAL A 31 -6.17 -7.66 -19.04
C VAL A 31 -4.82 -7.05 -19.40
N THR A 32 -4.75 -5.74 -19.43
CA THR A 32 -3.53 -4.97 -19.63
C THR A 32 -3.11 -4.26 -18.33
N LEU A 33 -1.98 -3.59 -18.33
CA LEU A 33 -1.52 -2.81 -17.17
C LEU A 33 -2.47 -1.67 -16.77
N SER A 34 -3.26 -1.16 -17.71
CA SER A 34 -4.11 0.03 -17.50
C SER A 34 -5.60 -0.24 -17.60
N ALA A 35 -6.02 -1.36 -18.19
CA ALA A 35 -7.43 -1.60 -18.48
C ALA A 35 -7.75 -3.10 -18.65
N GLN A 36 -9.06 -3.40 -18.55
CA GLN A 36 -9.66 -4.67 -18.90
C GLN A 36 -10.59 -4.42 -20.10
N HIS A 37 -10.45 -5.23 -21.13
CA HIS A 37 -11.22 -5.09 -22.37
C HIS A 37 -11.90 -6.40 -22.72
N LEU A 38 -13.18 -6.35 -23.06
CA LEU A 38 -13.86 -7.49 -23.66
C LEU A 38 -13.22 -7.77 -25.02
N ALA A 39 -12.51 -8.92 -25.11
CA ALA A 39 -11.85 -9.35 -26.34
C ALA A 39 -12.79 -10.14 -27.25
N ASP A 40 -13.62 -11.03 -26.68
CA ASP A 40 -14.58 -11.84 -27.41
C ASP A 40 -15.69 -12.37 -26.49
N SER A 41 -16.75 -12.91 -27.08
CA SER A 41 -17.79 -13.64 -26.35
C SER A 41 -18.40 -14.74 -27.21
N THR A 42 -18.76 -15.84 -26.56
CA THR A 42 -19.40 -16.96 -27.24
C THR A 42 -20.55 -17.53 -26.40
N THR A 43 -21.29 -18.44 -26.99
CA THR A 43 -22.38 -19.16 -26.31
C THR A 43 -22.01 -20.64 -26.29
N LEU A 44 -22.15 -21.28 -25.12
CA LEU A 44 -21.98 -22.72 -25.01
C LEU A 44 -22.92 -23.47 -25.95
N ASP A 45 -22.44 -24.50 -26.59
CA ASP A 45 -23.29 -25.45 -27.34
C ASP A 45 -24.09 -26.35 -26.39
N ASN A 46 -24.82 -27.31 -26.95
CA ASN A 46 -25.69 -28.23 -26.17
C ASN A 46 -24.89 -29.18 -25.25
N GLU A 47 -23.58 -29.34 -25.52
CA GLU A 47 -22.68 -30.16 -24.72
C GLU A 47 -21.85 -29.31 -23.75
N GLY A 48 -22.11 -27.99 -23.66
CA GLY A 48 -21.38 -27.05 -22.83
C GLY A 48 -20.03 -26.64 -23.41
N ALA A 49 -19.75 -26.93 -24.69
CA ALA A 49 -18.47 -26.58 -25.30
C ALA A 49 -18.43 -25.13 -25.81
N TYR A 50 -17.22 -24.59 -25.80
CA TYR A 50 -16.92 -23.23 -26.29
C TYR A 50 -15.54 -23.20 -26.95
N ARG A 51 -15.30 -22.12 -27.71
CA ARG A 51 -14.00 -21.84 -28.33
C ARG A 51 -13.79 -20.36 -28.55
N PHE A 52 -12.55 -19.92 -28.33
CA PHE A 52 -12.01 -18.62 -28.71
C PHE A 52 -10.76 -18.80 -29.57
N ASP A 53 -10.66 -18.05 -30.66
CA ASP A 53 -9.47 -17.96 -31.49
C ASP A 53 -8.86 -16.56 -31.31
N ILE A 54 -7.65 -16.47 -30.77
CA ILE A 54 -6.98 -15.23 -30.39
C ILE A 54 -6.00 -14.85 -31.47
N THR A 55 -5.95 -13.56 -31.83
CA THR A 55 -5.04 -12.95 -32.80
C THR A 55 -4.39 -11.71 -32.23
N GLY A 56 -3.25 -11.29 -32.79
CA GLY A 56 -2.55 -10.06 -32.36
C GLY A 56 -1.72 -10.22 -31.08
N LEU A 57 -1.34 -11.47 -30.73
CA LEU A 57 -0.45 -11.72 -29.60
C LEU A 57 0.96 -11.26 -29.91
N GLY A 58 1.61 -10.59 -28.96
CA GLY A 58 3.04 -10.31 -28.95
C GLY A 58 3.89 -11.56 -28.67
N ASP A 59 5.18 -11.33 -28.40
CA ASP A 59 6.12 -12.42 -28.12
C ASP A 59 6.14 -12.82 -26.65
N SER A 60 5.62 -11.99 -25.75
CA SER A 60 5.41 -12.33 -24.35
C SER A 60 3.99 -12.81 -24.07
N PRO A 61 3.77 -13.68 -23.06
CA PRO A 61 2.44 -14.11 -22.66
C PRO A 61 1.55 -12.94 -22.26
N ALA A 62 0.31 -12.91 -22.73
CA ALA A 62 -0.68 -11.90 -22.38
C ALA A 62 -1.71 -12.45 -21.40
N LEU A 63 -2.16 -11.63 -20.46
CA LEU A 63 -3.14 -12.01 -19.45
C LEU A 63 -4.56 -11.87 -20.01
N TYR A 64 -5.33 -12.94 -19.89
CA TYR A 64 -6.75 -13.00 -20.20
C TYR A 64 -7.53 -13.57 -19.02
N ASN A 65 -8.81 -13.19 -18.93
CA ASN A 65 -9.77 -13.85 -18.05
C ASN A 65 -10.85 -14.51 -18.90
N ILE A 66 -11.16 -15.77 -18.62
CA ILE A 66 -12.45 -16.33 -19.02
C ILE A 66 -13.45 -15.98 -17.92
N ILE A 67 -14.58 -15.40 -18.32
CA ILE A 67 -15.69 -15.08 -17.41
C ILE A 67 -16.85 -15.99 -17.76
N TYR A 68 -17.28 -16.77 -16.78
CA TYR A 68 -18.43 -17.65 -16.89
C TYR A 68 -19.17 -17.73 -15.55
N ASN A 69 -20.48 -17.61 -15.58
CA ASN A 69 -21.33 -17.63 -14.38
C ASN A 69 -20.87 -16.64 -13.27
N GLY A 70 -20.40 -15.44 -13.67
CA GLY A 70 -19.89 -14.42 -12.76
C GLY A 70 -18.52 -14.70 -12.15
N GLU A 71 -17.93 -15.87 -12.39
CA GLU A 71 -16.60 -16.25 -11.92
C GLU A 71 -15.53 -16.00 -13.01
N ARG A 72 -14.27 -15.71 -12.59
CA ARG A 72 -13.14 -15.43 -13.49
C ARG A 72 -12.08 -16.50 -13.39
N ILE A 73 -11.57 -16.95 -14.55
CA ILE A 73 -10.40 -17.83 -14.68
C ILE A 73 -9.28 -17.02 -15.30
N PRO A 74 -8.23 -16.66 -14.58
CA PRO A 74 -7.07 -15.99 -15.14
C PRO A 74 -6.18 -16.97 -15.90
N LEU A 75 -5.71 -16.55 -17.09
CA LEU A 75 -4.87 -17.33 -17.99
C LEU A 75 -3.77 -16.46 -18.61
N PHE A 76 -2.55 -16.95 -18.67
CA PHE A 76 -1.54 -16.40 -19.55
C PHE A 76 -1.54 -17.14 -20.88
N VAL A 77 -1.72 -16.41 -21.96
CA VAL A 77 -1.83 -16.94 -23.30
C VAL A 77 -0.62 -16.50 -24.13
N SER A 78 0.09 -17.47 -24.67
CA SER A 78 1.25 -17.25 -25.53
C SER A 78 0.92 -17.56 -26.99
N ARG A 79 1.67 -16.98 -27.91
CA ARG A 79 1.58 -17.35 -29.31
C ARG A 79 1.89 -18.85 -29.49
N GLY A 80 1.03 -19.54 -30.20
CA GLY A 80 1.13 -20.98 -30.41
C GLY A 80 0.30 -21.83 -29.46
N ASP A 81 -0.18 -21.28 -28.35
CA ASP A 81 -0.98 -22.03 -27.38
C ASP A 81 -2.23 -22.61 -27.99
N ARG A 82 -2.53 -23.85 -27.61
CA ARG A 82 -3.77 -24.58 -27.93
C ARG A 82 -4.30 -25.15 -26.61
N MET A 83 -5.03 -24.29 -25.91
CA MET A 83 -5.44 -24.55 -24.53
C MET A 83 -6.79 -25.25 -24.47
N THR A 84 -6.91 -26.18 -23.52
CA THR A 84 -8.20 -26.72 -23.08
C THR A 84 -8.48 -26.26 -21.66
N VAL A 85 -9.59 -25.52 -21.48
CA VAL A 85 -10.00 -24.99 -20.16
C VAL A 85 -11.44 -25.41 -19.90
N GLY A 86 -11.69 -26.17 -18.84
CA GLY A 86 -13.01 -26.69 -18.52
C GLY A 86 -13.26 -26.71 -17.02
N ALA A 87 -14.57 -26.78 -16.64
CA ALA A 87 -14.98 -26.94 -15.27
C ALA A 87 -16.32 -27.67 -15.16
N VAL A 88 -16.50 -28.32 -14.01
CA VAL A 88 -17.78 -28.93 -13.60
C VAL A 88 -18.23 -28.32 -12.29
N GLY A 89 -19.41 -27.71 -12.25
CA GLY A 89 -19.93 -26.99 -11.10
C GLY A 89 -19.27 -25.61 -10.92
N SER A 90 -18.78 -25.31 -9.72
CA SER A 90 -18.07 -24.03 -9.47
C SER A 90 -16.80 -23.93 -10.32
N VAL A 91 -16.75 -22.91 -11.14
CA VAL A 91 -15.68 -22.71 -12.12
C VAL A 91 -14.36 -22.45 -11.41
N ILE A 92 -14.35 -21.50 -10.48
CA ILE A 92 -13.13 -21.04 -9.79
C ILE A 92 -12.47 -22.15 -8.95
N ARG A 93 -13.24 -23.15 -8.50
CA ARG A 93 -12.71 -24.28 -7.71
C ARG A 93 -12.21 -25.43 -8.56
N ASN A 94 -12.93 -25.73 -9.63
CA ASN A 94 -12.81 -27.01 -10.32
C ASN A 94 -12.29 -26.88 -11.76
N TYR A 95 -11.90 -25.65 -12.20
CA TYR A 95 -11.39 -25.54 -13.56
C TYR A 95 -10.09 -26.29 -13.76
N THR A 96 -9.91 -26.81 -14.96
CA THR A 96 -8.67 -27.43 -15.43
C THR A 96 -8.10 -26.60 -16.55
N VAL A 97 -6.78 -26.60 -16.68
CA VAL A 97 -6.05 -25.96 -17.78
C VAL A 97 -5.02 -26.94 -18.30
N GLU A 98 -5.04 -27.15 -19.61
CA GLU A 98 -4.06 -27.95 -20.34
C GLU A 98 -3.58 -27.19 -21.59
N GLY A 99 -2.38 -27.46 -22.09
CA GLY A 99 -1.84 -26.87 -23.31
C GLY A 99 -1.19 -25.48 -23.13
N SER A 100 -0.98 -25.04 -21.89
CA SER A 100 -0.15 -23.87 -21.56
C SER A 100 0.54 -24.08 -20.22
N GLU A 101 1.84 -23.96 -20.21
CA GLU A 101 2.67 -24.13 -19.02
C GLU A 101 2.46 -22.96 -18.03
N GLU A 102 2.44 -21.72 -18.52
CA GLU A 102 2.20 -20.52 -17.73
C GLU A 102 0.81 -20.52 -17.08
N SER A 103 -0.22 -20.89 -17.83
CA SER A 103 -1.60 -20.97 -17.28
C SER A 103 -1.78 -22.12 -16.33
N SER A 104 -1.09 -23.25 -16.50
CA SER A 104 -1.10 -24.37 -15.58
C SER A 104 -0.47 -24.00 -14.24
N LEU A 105 0.65 -23.27 -14.30
CA LEU A 105 1.34 -22.74 -13.12
C LEU A 105 0.48 -21.69 -12.41
N LEU A 106 -0.12 -20.75 -13.17
CA LEU A 106 -1.03 -19.75 -12.62
C LEU A 106 -2.23 -20.39 -11.93
N ARG A 107 -2.81 -21.45 -12.51
CA ARG A 107 -3.92 -22.19 -11.91
C ARG A 107 -3.54 -22.79 -10.55
N GLN A 108 -2.35 -23.39 -10.45
CA GLN A 108 -1.86 -23.97 -9.19
C GLN A 108 -1.79 -22.89 -8.10
N PHE A 109 -1.19 -21.75 -8.40
CA PHE A 109 -1.12 -20.59 -7.50
C PHE A 109 -2.53 -20.09 -7.12
N TYR A 110 -3.36 -19.79 -8.14
CA TYR A 110 -4.64 -19.13 -7.97
C TYR A 110 -5.63 -19.97 -7.12
N ARG A 111 -5.64 -21.29 -7.28
CA ARG A 111 -6.44 -22.18 -6.46
C ARG A 111 -6.12 -22.07 -4.98
N ASN A 112 -4.83 -22.10 -4.62
CA ASN A 112 -4.38 -22.02 -3.23
C ASN A 112 -4.68 -20.64 -2.64
N TYR A 113 -4.46 -19.58 -3.42
CA TYR A 113 -4.78 -18.21 -3.05
C TYR A 113 -6.27 -18.02 -2.76
N VAL A 114 -7.15 -18.45 -3.66
CA VAL A 114 -8.61 -18.31 -3.49
C VAL A 114 -9.11 -19.09 -2.26
N GLU A 115 -8.58 -20.28 -1.99
CA GLU A 115 -8.96 -21.06 -0.81
C GLU A 115 -8.51 -20.38 0.49
N GLY A 116 -7.31 -19.83 0.50
CA GLY A 116 -6.79 -19.03 1.62
C GLY A 116 -7.66 -17.80 1.89
N VAL A 117 -7.96 -17.01 0.86
CA VAL A 117 -8.83 -15.81 0.98
C VAL A 117 -10.21 -16.19 1.53
N ARG A 118 -10.84 -17.26 1.04
CA ARG A 118 -12.12 -17.73 1.57
C ARG A 118 -12.05 -18.15 3.03
N THR A 119 -10.94 -18.73 3.44
CA THR A 119 -10.71 -19.07 4.85
C THR A 119 -10.64 -17.81 5.70
N LEU A 120 -9.93 -16.78 5.25
CA LEU A 120 -9.88 -15.46 5.94
C LEU A 120 -11.27 -14.83 6.01
N ASP A 121 -12.04 -14.81 4.91
CA ASP A 121 -13.39 -14.24 4.89
C ASP A 121 -14.31 -14.97 5.90
N ARG A 122 -14.22 -16.29 5.97
CA ARG A 122 -14.99 -17.09 6.92
C ARG A 122 -14.58 -16.79 8.37
N LEU A 123 -13.29 -16.69 8.67
CA LEU A 123 -12.78 -16.36 10.00
C LEU A 123 -13.20 -14.94 10.39
N ALA A 124 -13.14 -13.99 9.48
CA ALA A 124 -13.56 -12.61 9.72
C ALA A 124 -15.09 -12.52 10.01
N ALA A 125 -15.90 -13.25 9.24
CA ALA A 125 -17.35 -13.28 9.42
C ALA A 125 -17.80 -14.00 10.71
N ALA A 126 -16.95 -14.86 11.27
CA ALA A 126 -17.22 -15.65 12.47
C ALA A 126 -16.64 -15.03 13.76
N LEU A 127 -16.13 -13.78 13.72
CA LEU A 127 -15.53 -13.14 14.89
C LEU A 127 -16.56 -13.01 16.01
N PRO A 128 -16.31 -13.58 17.21
CA PRO A 128 -17.22 -13.50 18.34
C PRO A 128 -17.16 -12.12 19.00
N ASP A 129 -18.22 -11.79 19.75
CA ASP A 129 -18.31 -10.55 20.52
C ASP A 129 -17.54 -10.64 21.86
N GLU A 130 -17.45 -11.82 22.43
CA GLU A 130 -16.78 -12.06 23.70
C GLU A 130 -15.24 -11.89 23.54
N ALA A 131 -14.62 -11.16 24.47
CA ALA A 131 -13.25 -10.62 24.31
C ALA A 131 -12.16 -11.70 24.20
N ASP A 132 -12.25 -12.77 25.00
CA ASP A 132 -11.22 -13.82 25.00
C ASP A 132 -11.36 -14.70 23.77
N ALA A 133 -12.58 -15.11 23.40
CA ALA A 133 -12.84 -15.85 22.17
C ALA A 133 -12.49 -15.03 20.92
N ARG A 134 -12.72 -13.71 20.93
CA ARG A 134 -12.32 -12.80 19.86
C ARG A 134 -10.80 -12.75 19.70
N ARG A 135 -10.05 -12.77 20.79
CA ARG A 135 -8.57 -12.78 20.75
C ARG A 135 -8.04 -14.05 20.09
N GLU A 136 -8.63 -15.21 20.42
CA GLU A 136 -8.27 -16.49 19.80
C GLU A 136 -8.61 -16.50 18.31
N ALA A 137 -9.82 -16.08 17.94
CA ALA A 137 -10.23 -16.00 16.52
C ALA A 137 -9.34 -15.05 15.69
N LEU A 138 -8.92 -13.91 16.27
CA LEU A 138 -7.97 -13.00 15.62
C LEU A 138 -6.56 -13.61 15.50
N ALA A 139 -6.17 -14.50 16.42
CA ALA A 139 -4.91 -15.24 16.30
C ALA A 139 -4.97 -16.26 15.16
N GLU A 140 -6.09 -16.97 14.98
CA GLU A 140 -6.31 -17.87 13.86
C GLU A 140 -6.29 -17.13 12.51
N TYR A 141 -6.99 -15.98 12.43
CA TYR A 141 -6.98 -15.12 11.23
C TYR A 141 -5.55 -14.70 10.88
N ARG A 142 -4.78 -14.23 11.85
CA ARG A 142 -3.38 -13.82 11.66
C ARG A 142 -2.50 -14.97 11.20
N ASN A 143 -2.65 -16.16 11.76
CA ASN A 143 -1.88 -17.33 11.38
C ASN A 143 -2.18 -17.74 9.93
N GLU A 144 -3.44 -17.71 9.52
CA GLU A 144 -3.85 -17.98 8.14
C GLU A 144 -3.31 -16.93 7.16
N TYR A 145 -3.38 -15.65 7.54
CA TYR A 145 -2.78 -14.55 6.77
C TYR A 145 -1.27 -14.77 6.53
N ILE A 146 -0.54 -15.11 7.59
CA ILE A 146 0.90 -15.38 7.50
C ILE A 146 1.16 -16.59 6.60
N ARG A 147 0.36 -17.65 6.71
CA ARG A 147 0.47 -18.84 5.86
C ARG A 147 0.30 -18.48 4.38
N ILE A 148 -0.74 -17.73 4.03
CA ILE A 148 -1.00 -17.29 2.65
C ILE A 148 0.19 -16.46 2.13
N LYS A 149 0.66 -15.49 2.91
CA LYS A 149 1.81 -14.64 2.52
C LYS A 149 3.07 -15.48 2.30
N GLN A 150 3.36 -16.45 3.16
CA GLN A 150 4.53 -17.32 3.02
C GLN A 150 4.44 -18.23 1.79
N GLU A 151 3.27 -18.81 1.51
CA GLU A 151 3.06 -19.63 0.32
C GLU A 151 3.21 -18.82 -0.96
N GLN A 152 2.67 -17.60 -0.98
CA GLN A 152 2.79 -16.69 -2.11
C GLN A 152 4.24 -16.25 -2.32
N LEU A 153 4.97 -15.90 -1.27
CA LEU A 153 6.40 -15.59 -1.32
C LEU A 153 7.21 -16.74 -1.90
N ARG A 154 6.98 -17.96 -1.40
CA ARG A 154 7.65 -19.17 -1.91
C ARG A 154 7.37 -19.34 -3.41
N PHE A 155 6.11 -19.25 -3.82
CA PHE A 155 5.73 -19.36 -5.21
C PHE A 155 6.44 -18.30 -6.10
N ILE A 156 6.49 -17.05 -5.66
CA ILE A 156 7.17 -15.95 -6.39
C ILE A 156 8.65 -16.25 -6.54
N VAL A 157 9.33 -16.65 -5.48
CA VAL A 157 10.77 -16.92 -5.50
C VAL A 157 11.12 -18.11 -6.40
N GLU A 158 10.34 -19.19 -6.31
CA GLU A 158 10.52 -20.40 -7.12
C GLU A 158 10.22 -20.17 -8.63
N ASN A 159 9.40 -19.19 -8.95
CA ASN A 159 8.90 -18.93 -10.30
C ASN A 159 9.17 -17.51 -10.80
N LYS A 160 10.24 -16.88 -10.31
CA LYS A 160 10.55 -15.46 -10.56
C LYS A 160 10.69 -15.08 -12.06
N ASP A 161 11.01 -16.05 -12.93
CA ASP A 161 11.12 -15.88 -14.39
C ASP A 161 9.83 -16.21 -15.15
N ARG A 162 8.72 -16.46 -14.42
CA ARG A 162 7.42 -16.85 -14.98
C ARG A 162 6.40 -15.73 -14.83
N MET A 163 5.54 -15.56 -15.85
CA MET A 163 4.47 -14.55 -15.81
C MET A 163 3.49 -14.79 -14.65
N ALA A 164 3.31 -16.03 -14.22
CA ALA A 164 2.52 -16.37 -13.05
C ALA A 164 3.03 -15.68 -11.75
N ALA A 165 4.35 -15.45 -11.62
CA ALA A 165 4.90 -14.70 -10.49
C ALA A 165 4.55 -13.20 -10.55
N VAL A 166 4.49 -12.61 -11.76
CA VAL A 166 3.96 -11.24 -11.92
C VAL A 166 2.54 -11.15 -11.41
N TYR A 167 1.68 -12.11 -11.79
CA TYR A 167 0.30 -12.15 -11.30
C TYR A 167 0.25 -12.26 -9.77
N ALA A 168 1.10 -13.11 -9.19
CA ALA A 168 1.16 -13.33 -7.75
C ALA A 168 1.58 -12.06 -6.98
N LEU A 169 2.51 -11.24 -7.49
CA LEU A 169 2.94 -9.98 -6.86
C LEU A 169 1.78 -8.99 -6.63
N TYR A 170 0.78 -8.97 -7.51
CA TYR A 170 -0.32 -8.00 -7.47
C TYR A 170 -1.59 -8.51 -6.81
N GLN A 171 -1.54 -9.70 -6.17
CA GLN A 171 -2.72 -10.20 -5.47
C GLN A 171 -2.97 -9.46 -4.16
N ARG A 172 -4.24 -9.32 -3.81
CA ARG A 172 -4.73 -8.57 -2.63
C ARG A 172 -5.62 -9.46 -1.79
N ILE A 173 -5.50 -9.34 -0.49
CA ILE A 173 -6.51 -9.88 0.42
C ILE A 173 -7.68 -8.89 0.48
N PRO A 174 -8.95 -9.34 0.37
CA PRO A 174 -10.10 -8.46 0.45
C PRO A 174 -10.09 -7.57 1.70
N GLY A 175 -10.36 -6.27 1.51
CA GLY A 175 -10.31 -5.28 2.61
C GLY A 175 -8.94 -4.72 2.93
N GLU A 176 -7.87 -5.25 2.35
CA GLU A 176 -6.51 -4.76 2.53
C GLU A 176 -5.90 -4.22 1.23
N GLN A 177 -4.83 -3.46 1.37
CA GLN A 177 -3.97 -3.07 0.24
C GLN A 177 -3.19 -4.29 -0.27
N ASN A 178 -2.25 -4.11 -1.19
CA ASN A 178 -1.44 -5.20 -1.71
C ASN A 178 -0.79 -6.02 -0.58
N LEU A 179 -0.72 -7.33 -0.76
CA LEU A 179 -0.08 -8.25 0.20
C LEU A 179 1.42 -7.95 0.39
N PHE A 180 2.05 -7.39 -0.66
CA PHE A 180 3.43 -6.94 -0.70
C PHE A 180 3.47 -5.42 -0.71
N ASN A 181 3.54 -4.81 0.46
CA ASN A 181 3.57 -3.35 0.66
C ASN A 181 4.55 -2.90 1.75
N GLY A 182 5.37 -3.79 2.30
CA GLY A 182 6.42 -3.47 3.25
C GLY A 182 7.74 -3.11 2.57
N ASP A 183 8.55 -2.24 3.18
CA ASP A 183 9.82 -1.77 2.61
C ASP A 183 10.77 -2.90 2.19
N GLY A 184 10.70 -4.05 2.86
CA GLY A 184 11.47 -5.25 2.50
C GLY A 184 10.93 -6.02 1.30
N ASP A 185 9.70 -5.77 0.86
CA ASP A 185 9.07 -6.57 -0.20
C ASP A 185 9.58 -6.19 -1.61
N VAL A 186 10.25 -5.04 -1.78
CA VAL A 186 10.83 -4.60 -3.06
C VAL A 186 11.83 -5.61 -3.64
N VAL A 187 12.47 -6.42 -2.83
CA VAL A 187 13.40 -7.48 -3.27
C VAL A 187 12.71 -8.51 -4.17
N TYR A 188 11.44 -8.81 -3.92
CA TYR A 188 10.66 -9.75 -4.73
C TYR A 188 10.28 -9.14 -6.08
N TYR A 189 9.93 -7.85 -6.11
CA TYR A 189 9.69 -7.11 -7.36
C TYR A 189 10.95 -7.09 -8.24
N ARG A 190 12.14 -6.87 -7.65
CA ARG A 190 13.42 -6.93 -8.37
C ARG A 190 13.67 -8.32 -8.95
N ALA A 191 13.54 -9.36 -8.11
CA ALA A 191 13.79 -10.73 -8.57
C ALA A 191 12.88 -11.13 -9.74
N VAL A 192 11.60 -10.71 -9.71
CA VAL A 192 10.66 -10.98 -10.81
C VAL A 192 10.96 -10.10 -12.02
N ALA A 193 11.27 -8.81 -11.83
CA ALA A 193 11.62 -7.91 -12.96
C ALA A 193 12.85 -8.40 -13.72
N ASP A 194 13.87 -8.89 -13.01
CA ASP A 194 15.09 -9.45 -13.61
C ASP A 194 14.77 -10.77 -14.32
N GLY A 195 14.11 -11.71 -13.66
CA GLY A 195 13.77 -13.01 -14.25
C GLY A 195 12.87 -12.90 -15.48
N ILE A 196 11.84 -12.04 -15.43
CA ILE A 196 10.95 -11.76 -16.57
C ILE A 196 11.72 -11.01 -17.66
N GLY A 197 12.60 -10.06 -17.28
CA GLY A 197 13.42 -9.30 -18.24
C GLY A 197 14.38 -10.18 -19.04
N GLU A 198 14.93 -11.24 -18.45
CA GLU A 198 15.74 -12.22 -19.14
C GLU A 198 14.92 -13.11 -20.07
N ARG A 199 13.74 -13.57 -19.63
CA ARG A 199 12.92 -14.53 -20.37
C ARG A 199 12.00 -13.88 -21.41
N TYR A 200 11.45 -12.71 -21.10
CA TYR A 200 10.49 -11.96 -21.93
C TYR A 200 10.89 -10.47 -21.99
N PRO A 201 12.00 -10.11 -22.65
CA PRO A 201 12.56 -8.75 -22.63
C PRO A 201 11.58 -7.68 -23.14
N ASP A 202 10.69 -8.06 -24.07
CA ASP A 202 9.69 -7.16 -24.66
C ASP A 202 8.36 -7.14 -23.89
N SER A 203 8.30 -7.79 -22.73
CA SER A 203 7.09 -7.79 -21.93
C SER A 203 6.80 -6.41 -21.35
N PRO A 204 5.55 -5.89 -21.47
CA PRO A 204 5.16 -4.60 -20.90
C PRO A 204 5.24 -4.59 -19.37
N TYR A 205 5.29 -5.75 -18.71
CA TYR A 205 5.43 -5.86 -17.27
C TYR A 205 6.85 -5.53 -16.79
N VAL A 206 7.88 -5.67 -17.62
CA VAL A 206 9.27 -5.35 -17.24
C VAL A 206 9.43 -3.87 -16.89
N PRO A 207 9.11 -2.91 -17.78
CA PRO A 207 9.20 -1.51 -17.45
C PRO A 207 8.23 -1.11 -16.32
N ALA A 208 7.04 -1.73 -16.21
CA ALA A 208 6.11 -1.45 -15.14
C ALA A 208 6.67 -1.85 -13.77
N LEU A 209 7.26 -3.03 -13.64
CA LEU A 209 7.92 -3.49 -12.41
C LEU A 209 9.12 -2.60 -12.06
N ARG A 210 9.93 -2.20 -13.04
CA ARG A 210 11.07 -1.31 -12.80
C ARG A 210 10.65 0.06 -12.30
N ASN A 211 9.59 0.65 -12.88
CA ASN A 211 9.03 1.91 -12.41
C ASN A 211 8.49 1.80 -10.98
N GLU A 212 7.90 0.66 -10.62
CA GLU A 212 7.43 0.41 -9.25
C GLU A 212 8.62 0.33 -8.28
N ILE A 213 9.67 -0.41 -8.65
CA ILE A 213 10.92 -0.51 -7.87
C ILE A 213 11.55 0.86 -7.68
N GLU A 214 11.65 1.69 -8.71
CA GLU A 214 12.21 3.05 -8.62
C GLU A 214 11.43 3.92 -7.64
N ARG A 215 10.09 3.81 -7.61
CA ARG A 215 9.25 4.51 -6.61
C ARG A 215 9.55 4.05 -5.20
N TRP A 216 9.68 2.75 -4.98
CA TRP A 216 10.01 2.20 -3.67
C TRP A 216 11.39 2.64 -3.22
N ASP A 217 12.40 2.60 -4.10
CA ASP A 217 13.76 3.05 -3.79
C ASP A 217 13.80 4.54 -3.45
N ALA A 218 13.05 5.36 -4.17
CA ALA A 218 12.92 6.77 -3.85
C ALA A 218 12.29 6.97 -2.45
N CYS A 219 11.24 6.22 -2.11
CA CYS A 219 10.63 6.29 -0.78
C CYS A 219 11.59 5.82 0.33
N ILE A 220 12.30 4.71 0.12
CA ILE A 220 13.29 4.19 1.07
C ILE A 220 14.44 5.19 1.23
N SER A 221 14.95 5.77 0.14
CA SER A 221 16.02 6.77 0.18
C SER A 221 15.59 8.02 0.95
N ILE A 222 14.36 8.51 0.74
CA ILE A 222 13.82 9.64 1.50
C ILE A 222 13.71 9.27 2.99
N ALA A 223 13.20 8.08 3.31
CA ALA A 223 13.11 7.61 4.70
C ALA A 223 14.49 7.50 5.36
N GLN A 224 15.50 7.00 4.64
CA GLN A 224 16.89 6.93 5.13
C GLN A 224 17.50 8.33 5.34
N GLN A 225 17.27 9.26 4.40
CA GLN A 225 17.71 10.65 4.57
C GLN A 225 17.07 11.32 5.79
N ILE A 226 15.78 11.04 6.06
CA ILE A 226 15.10 11.51 7.26
C ILE A 226 15.76 10.94 8.53
N VAL A 227 16.13 9.66 8.53
CA VAL A 227 16.85 9.03 9.65
C VAL A 227 18.25 9.62 9.82
N GLU A 228 18.99 9.90 8.73
CA GLU A 228 20.31 10.55 8.77
C GLU A 228 20.23 12.02 9.20
N MET A 229 19.14 12.71 8.92
CA MET A 229 18.87 14.09 9.36
C MET A 229 18.29 14.15 10.78
N ARG A 230 18.22 13.04 11.50
CA ARG A 230 17.67 12.89 12.85
C ARG A 230 16.17 13.18 12.96
N TYR A 231 15.69 14.28 12.34
CA TYR A 231 14.26 14.64 12.21
C TYR A 231 14.05 15.55 11.00
N PRO A 232 12.82 15.59 10.41
CA PRO A 232 12.50 16.55 9.34
C PRO A 232 12.66 17.99 9.82
N ASP A 233 13.58 18.74 9.22
CA ASP A 233 13.75 20.14 9.59
C ASP A 233 12.55 20.98 9.13
N ILE A 234 12.16 21.94 9.93
CA ILE A 234 11.09 22.91 9.68
C ILE A 234 11.70 24.31 9.66
N GLU A 235 11.36 25.09 8.65
CA GLU A 235 11.71 26.51 8.60
C GLU A 235 10.46 27.34 8.31
N LEU A 236 9.91 27.97 9.34
CA LEU A 236 8.68 28.75 9.26
C LEU A 236 8.86 30.15 9.81
N PRO A 237 8.02 31.15 9.38
CA PRO A 237 8.09 32.50 9.90
C PRO A 237 7.49 32.59 11.32
N ASP A 238 8.17 33.38 12.19
CA ASP A 238 7.61 33.85 13.45
C ASP A 238 6.58 34.99 13.24
N MET A 239 6.05 35.54 14.33
CA MET A 239 5.05 36.61 14.25
C MET A 239 5.62 37.93 13.67
N TYR A 240 6.92 38.08 13.66
CA TYR A 240 7.62 39.26 13.11
C TYR A 240 8.04 39.04 11.64
N GLY A 241 7.90 37.82 11.12
CA GLY A 241 8.27 37.43 9.75
C GLY A 241 9.69 36.87 9.63
N ASN A 242 10.43 36.71 10.71
CA ASN A 242 11.74 36.07 10.70
C ASN A 242 11.58 34.58 10.51
N ARG A 243 12.37 33.98 9.62
CA ARG A 243 12.36 32.53 9.42
C ARG A 243 13.20 31.87 10.50
N VAL A 244 12.58 30.96 11.22
CA VAL A 244 13.21 30.20 12.31
C VAL A 244 13.25 28.73 11.93
N ARG A 245 14.41 28.12 12.04
CA ARG A 245 14.59 26.67 11.78
C ARG A 245 14.50 25.87 13.07
N LEU A 246 13.84 24.72 13.00
CA LEU A 246 13.81 23.77 14.11
C LEU A 246 15.23 23.28 14.46
N SER A 247 16.07 23.01 13.44
CA SER A 247 17.47 22.62 13.60
C SER A 247 18.37 23.70 14.26
N SER A 248 17.90 24.94 14.34
CA SER A 248 18.63 25.97 15.12
C SER A 248 18.65 25.69 16.64
N LEU A 249 17.88 24.73 17.10
CA LEU A 249 17.74 24.28 18.48
C LEU A 249 18.54 23.01 18.80
N ASP A 250 19.31 22.49 17.84
CA ASP A 250 20.13 21.31 18.02
C ASP A 250 20.96 21.35 19.30
N GLY A 251 21.06 20.23 20.00
CA GLY A 251 21.73 20.10 21.30
C GLY A 251 20.85 20.42 22.51
N LYS A 252 19.64 20.91 22.30
CA LYS A 252 18.60 21.03 23.35
C LYS A 252 17.66 19.84 23.36
N VAL A 253 16.95 19.64 24.45
CA VAL A 253 15.73 18.83 24.48
C VAL A 253 14.61 19.66 23.90
N ILE A 254 13.97 19.22 22.80
CA ILE A 254 13.03 20.03 22.04
C ILE A 254 11.64 19.40 22.09
N LEU A 255 10.63 20.20 22.43
CA LEU A 255 9.23 19.84 22.19
C LEU A 255 8.76 20.56 20.92
N LEU A 256 8.56 19.79 19.85
CA LEU A 256 7.85 20.25 18.66
C LEU A 256 6.36 20.07 18.91
N ASP A 257 5.63 21.16 19.06
CA ASP A 257 4.20 21.15 19.40
C ASP A 257 3.37 21.75 18.26
N PHE A 258 2.41 20.99 17.76
CA PHE A 258 1.44 21.42 16.75
C PHE A 258 0.12 21.79 17.44
N TRP A 259 -0.30 23.04 17.24
CA TRP A 259 -1.48 23.59 17.87
C TRP A 259 -2.34 24.46 16.96
N SER A 260 -3.47 24.95 17.45
CA SER A 260 -4.27 25.97 16.78
C SER A 260 -4.89 26.89 17.84
N ALA A 261 -4.82 28.19 17.59
CA ALA A 261 -5.49 29.21 18.41
C ALA A 261 -7.03 29.07 18.39
N ALA A 262 -7.58 28.50 17.33
CA ALA A 262 -9.02 28.29 17.18
C ALA A 262 -9.56 27.11 18.03
N LEU A 263 -8.70 26.26 18.62
CA LEU A 263 -9.14 25.17 19.49
C LEU A 263 -9.49 25.66 20.90
N GLY A 264 -10.67 25.27 21.37
CA GLY A 264 -11.20 25.74 22.66
C GLY A 264 -10.38 25.37 23.91
N ASN A 265 -9.50 24.36 23.82
CA ASN A 265 -8.60 23.94 24.90
C ASN A 265 -7.17 24.48 24.78
N SER A 266 -6.84 25.28 23.77
CA SER A 266 -5.47 25.74 23.51
C SER A 266 -4.89 26.56 24.67
N ASN A 267 -5.70 27.42 25.30
CA ASN A 267 -5.30 28.23 26.47
C ASN A 267 -4.90 27.37 27.67
N ALA A 268 -5.63 26.30 27.95
CA ALA A 268 -5.33 25.41 29.07
C ALA A 268 -4.03 24.63 28.82
N LEU A 269 -3.85 24.09 27.62
CA LEU A 269 -2.65 23.36 27.25
C LEU A 269 -1.40 24.27 27.25
N ASN A 270 -1.49 25.47 26.69
CA ASN A 270 -0.40 26.42 26.72
C ASN A 270 -0.07 26.93 28.13
N ALA A 271 -1.06 27.07 29.02
CA ALA A 271 -0.83 27.41 30.42
C ALA A 271 -0.03 26.32 31.15
N GLU A 272 -0.32 25.05 30.87
CA GLU A 272 0.43 23.92 31.40
C GLU A 272 1.84 23.86 30.84
N LEU A 273 2.01 24.04 29.52
CA LEU A 273 3.32 24.11 28.88
C LEU A 273 4.17 25.26 29.43
N LYS A 274 3.57 26.43 29.75
CA LYS A 274 4.30 27.55 30.38
C LYS A 274 4.85 27.19 31.75
N ARG A 275 4.10 26.46 32.55
CA ARG A 275 4.56 25.99 33.86
C ARG A 275 5.81 25.09 33.69
N ILE A 276 5.72 24.10 32.79
CA ILE A 276 6.80 23.17 32.49
C ILE A 276 8.00 23.93 31.89
N TYR A 277 7.77 24.81 30.93
CA TYR A 277 8.84 25.60 30.28
C TYR A 277 9.60 26.46 31.29
N SER A 278 8.91 27.12 32.23
CA SER A 278 9.55 27.93 33.26
C SER A 278 10.48 27.12 34.18
N GLU A 279 10.27 25.84 34.33
CA GLU A 279 11.09 24.98 35.19
C GLU A 279 12.31 24.39 34.43
N TYR A 280 12.17 24.13 33.12
CA TYR A 280 13.17 23.38 32.36
C TYR A 280 13.91 24.19 31.31
N ALA A 281 13.48 25.39 30.92
CA ALA A 281 14.11 26.20 29.87
C ALA A 281 15.57 26.47 30.14
N ASP A 282 15.94 26.93 31.36
CA ASP A 282 17.31 27.22 31.76
C ASP A 282 18.19 25.95 31.84
N ARG A 283 17.59 24.79 31.75
CA ARG A 283 18.27 23.48 31.79
C ARG A 283 18.43 22.86 30.40
N GLY A 284 18.16 23.66 29.34
CA GLY A 284 18.33 23.23 27.95
C GLY A 284 17.09 22.58 27.32
N PHE A 285 15.89 22.87 27.84
CA PHE A 285 14.63 22.55 27.19
C PHE A 285 14.15 23.72 26.34
N GLU A 286 13.60 23.45 25.17
CA GLU A 286 12.99 24.43 24.29
C GLU A 286 11.71 23.93 23.66
N ILE A 287 10.78 24.84 23.36
CA ILE A 287 9.56 24.54 22.62
C ILE A 287 9.59 25.23 21.27
N TYR A 288 9.41 24.46 20.21
CA TYR A 288 9.17 24.95 18.87
C TYR A 288 7.71 24.68 18.51
N GLN A 289 6.89 25.71 18.56
CA GLN A 289 5.44 25.58 18.45
C GLN A 289 4.96 26.01 17.07
N VAL A 290 4.38 25.07 16.30
CA VAL A 290 3.84 25.26 14.95
C VAL A 290 2.33 25.41 15.02
N SER A 291 1.82 26.57 14.60
CA SER A 291 0.38 26.76 14.45
C SER A 291 -0.10 26.25 13.09
N VAL A 292 -1.23 25.55 13.10
CA VAL A 292 -1.99 25.17 11.89
C VAL A 292 -3.15 26.13 11.63
N ASP A 293 -3.14 27.33 12.17
CA ASP A 293 -4.12 28.35 11.87
C ASP A 293 -3.98 28.90 10.45
N THR A 294 -5.08 29.29 9.82
CA THR A 294 -5.09 29.94 8.50
C THR A 294 -5.23 31.47 8.59
N SER A 295 -5.49 31.98 9.79
CA SER A 295 -5.69 33.40 10.04
C SER A 295 -4.52 34.00 10.84
N LYS A 296 -3.74 34.84 10.17
CA LYS A 296 -2.60 35.53 10.81
C LYS A 296 -2.99 36.39 12.01
N PRO A 297 -4.06 37.23 11.96
CA PRO A 297 -4.48 38.03 13.12
C PRO A 297 -4.87 37.18 14.33
N VAL A 298 -5.63 36.08 14.10
CA VAL A 298 -6.08 35.19 15.20
C VAL A 298 -4.89 34.54 15.89
N TRP A 299 -3.93 34.02 15.13
CA TRP A 299 -2.71 33.42 15.68
C TRP A 299 -1.87 34.44 16.46
N ILE A 300 -1.60 35.63 15.89
CA ILE A 300 -0.80 36.67 16.57
C ILE A 300 -1.45 37.11 17.88
N SER A 301 -2.79 37.37 17.85
CA SER A 301 -3.51 37.73 19.09
C SER A 301 -3.34 36.64 20.14
N ALA A 302 -3.52 35.37 19.79
CA ALA A 302 -3.40 34.27 20.73
C ALA A 302 -1.97 34.14 21.31
N VAL A 303 -0.93 34.29 20.51
CA VAL A 303 0.48 34.27 20.97
C VAL A 303 0.75 35.41 21.96
N GLN A 304 0.26 36.63 21.65
CA GLN A 304 0.45 37.80 22.48
C GLN A 304 -0.37 37.77 23.77
N GLU A 305 -1.67 37.44 23.67
CA GLU A 305 -2.59 37.37 24.83
C GLU A 305 -2.17 36.31 25.83
N GLN A 306 -1.70 35.16 25.31
CA GLN A 306 -1.20 34.08 26.14
C GLN A 306 0.24 34.31 26.60
N ALA A 307 0.95 35.34 26.07
CA ALA A 307 2.35 35.66 26.37
C ALA A 307 3.23 34.39 26.31
N LEU A 308 3.22 33.71 25.15
CA LEU A 308 3.96 32.46 24.96
C LEU A 308 5.48 32.76 24.92
N PRO A 309 6.30 32.17 25.81
CA PRO A 309 7.70 32.55 25.99
C PRO A 309 8.66 31.82 25.04
N TRP A 310 8.18 30.91 24.24
CA TRP A 310 8.95 30.05 23.33
C TRP A 310 8.79 30.45 21.85
N ILE A 311 9.44 29.70 20.95
CA ILE A 311 9.37 29.93 19.52
C ILE A 311 7.99 29.51 19.00
N SER A 312 7.23 30.50 18.49
CA SER A 312 5.93 30.25 17.84
C SER A 312 6.00 30.64 16.37
N VAL A 313 5.65 29.72 15.46
CA VAL A 313 5.73 29.88 14.00
C VAL A 313 4.44 29.44 13.31
N CYS A 314 4.17 30.02 12.12
CA CYS A 314 2.98 29.68 11.34
C CYS A 314 3.18 30.03 9.85
N ASP A 315 2.75 29.16 8.92
CA ASP A 315 2.71 29.43 7.48
C ASP A 315 1.31 29.73 6.92
N PHE A 316 0.30 29.72 7.78
CA PHE A 316 -1.11 30.00 7.46
C PHE A 316 -1.73 29.05 6.44
N LYS A 317 -1.15 27.84 6.24
CA LYS A 317 -1.66 26.82 5.31
C LYS A 317 -2.56 25.77 5.96
N GLY A 318 -2.77 25.85 7.26
CA GLY A 318 -3.59 24.88 7.99
C GLY A 318 -3.02 23.45 7.86
N ASN A 319 -3.88 22.50 7.64
CA ASN A 319 -3.48 21.09 7.45
C ASN A 319 -2.68 20.84 6.15
N ALA A 320 -2.64 21.80 5.22
CA ALA A 320 -1.81 21.73 4.02
C ALA A 320 -0.37 22.26 4.25
N SER A 321 -0.01 22.59 5.50
CA SER A 321 1.35 22.99 5.85
C SER A 321 2.34 21.86 5.55
N PRO A 322 3.45 22.11 4.83
CA PRO A 322 4.51 21.14 4.65
C PRO A 322 5.05 20.58 5.98
N ALA A 323 5.10 21.41 7.03
CA ALA A 323 5.51 20.99 8.36
C ALA A 323 4.55 19.90 8.92
N ALA A 324 3.24 20.09 8.79
CA ALA A 324 2.25 19.09 9.20
C ALA A 324 2.39 17.78 8.39
N GLY A 325 2.66 17.90 7.08
CA GLY A 325 2.89 16.75 6.20
C GLY A 325 4.15 15.97 6.57
N SER A 326 5.28 16.65 6.84
CA SER A 326 6.57 16.02 7.17
C SER A 326 6.52 15.17 8.45
N TYR A 327 5.64 15.53 9.39
CA TYR A 327 5.43 14.80 10.65
C TYR A 327 4.18 13.90 10.62
N ASN A 328 3.58 13.70 9.45
CA ASN A 328 2.35 12.90 9.28
C ASN A 328 1.28 13.23 10.34
N LEU A 329 1.00 14.53 10.47
CA LEU A 329 0.09 15.04 11.50
C LEU A 329 -1.35 14.59 11.22
N GLN A 330 -1.93 13.76 12.09
CA GLN A 330 -3.28 13.23 11.95
C GLN A 330 -4.33 14.03 12.73
N LYS A 331 -3.90 14.71 13.78
CA LYS A 331 -4.77 15.50 14.69
C LYS A 331 -3.99 16.66 15.29
N VAL A 332 -4.73 17.66 15.75
CA VAL A 332 -4.21 18.79 16.53
C VAL A 332 -5.05 18.87 17.82
N PRO A 333 -4.43 19.03 19.00
CA PRO A 333 -3.00 19.17 19.25
C PRO A 333 -2.24 17.83 19.13
N SER A 334 -0.96 17.91 18.80
CA SER A 334 -0.03 16.77 18.78
C SER A 334 1.39 17.28 18.97
N ASN A 335 2.23 16.53 19.66
CA ASN A 335 3.62 16.93 19.86
C ASN A 335 4.61 15.77 19.72
N PHE A 336 5.88 16.14 19.53
CA PHE A 336 7.01 15.22 19.46
C PHE A 336 8.11 15.75 20.38
N LEU A 337 8.63 14.88 21.25
CA LEU A 337 9.75 15.21 22.13
C LEU A 337 11.05 14.64 21.57
N PHE A 338 12.06 15.51 21.41
CA PHE A 338 13.39 15.15 20.95
C PHE A 338 14.41 15.21 22.10
N ASP A 339 15.34 14.26 22.12
CA ASP A 339 16.52 14.34 22.97
C ASP A 339 17.55 15.32 22.40
N ARG A 340 18.69 15.49 23.08
CA ARG A 340 19.78 16.40 22.66
C ARG A 340 20.47 15.93 21.38
N GLU A 341 20.40 14.66 21.08
CA GLU A 341 20.92 14.02 19.88
C GLU A 341 19.96 14.13 18.69
N GLY A 342 18.72 14.62 18.90
CA GLY A 342 17.68 14.79 17.88
C GLY A 342 16.85 13.53 17.61
N ASN A 343 16.89 12.54 18.50
CA ASN A 343 16.03 11.37 18.37
C ASN A 343 14.64 11.65 18.95
N ILE A 344 13.57 11.16 18.28
CA ILE A 344 12.21 11.25 18.82
C ILE A 344 12.07 10.22 19.96
N VAL A 345 11.90 10.72 21.18
CA VAL A 345 11.78 9.91 22.40
C VAL A 345 10.34 9.82 22.92
N GLY A 346 9.44 10.64 22.37
CA GLY A 346 8.03 10.62 22.75
C GLY A 346 7.13 11.35 21.77
N LYS A 347 5.86 10.99 21.79
CA LYS A 347 4.80 11.61 20.99
C LYS A 347 3.55 11.80 21.83
N ASP A 348 2.81 12.90 21.58
CA ASP A 348 1.56 13.24 22.26
C ASP A 348 1.70 13.25 23.81
N LEU A 349 2.81 13.80 24.30
CA LEU A 349 3.11 13.92 25.74
C LEU A 349 2.54 15.22 26.31
N TYR A 350 1.76 15.14 27.37
CA TYR A 350 1.16 16.26 28.07
C TYR A 350 1.27 16.07 29.58
N GLY A 351 1.24 17.16 30.33
CA GLY A 351 1.21 17.16 31.80
C GLY A 351 2.33 16.35 32.44
N ASP A 352 1.96 15.54 33.43
CA ASP A 352 2.88 14.71 34.20
C ASP A 352 3.70 13.73 33.32
N ASN A 353 3.16 13.30 32.18
CA ASN A 353 3.86 12.39 31.28
C ASN A 353 5.00 13.11 30.54
N LEU A 354 4.78 14.35 30.09
CA LEU A 354 5.82 15.17 29.51
C LEU A 354 6.90 15.47 30.56
N GLU A 355 6.51 15.85 31.75
CA GLU A 355 7.43 16.21 32.82
C GLU A 355 8.32 15.03 33.25
N LYS A 356 7.76 13.82 33.36
CA LYS A 356 8.54 12.59 33.64
C LYS A 356 9.59 12.29 32.58
N GLU A 357 9.26 12.48 31.31
CA GLU A 357 10.25 12.28 30.23
C GLU A 357 11.32 13.38 30.23
N LEU A 358 10.96 14.65 30.44
CA LEU A 358 11.92 15.75 30.57
C LEU A 358 12.89 15.52 31.73
N GLN A 359 12.42 15.05 32.88
CA GLN A 359 13.28 14.73 34.05
C GLN A 359 14.36 13.70 33.67
N LYS A 360 13.99 12.65 32.89
CA LYS A 360 14.94 11.63 32.45
C LYS A 360 15.99 12.17 31.46
N LEU A 361 15.57 13.08 30.55
CA LEU A 361 16.44 13.61 29.50
C LEU A 361 17.37 14.71 30.01
N ILE A 362 16.94 15.49 30.98
CA ILE A 362 17.65 16.65 31.51
C ILE A 362 18.56 16.29 32.69
N ALA A 363 18.31 15.15 33.35
CA ALA A 363 19.19 14.62 34.39
C ALA A 363 20.47 13.99 33.85
N LYS A 364 20.55 13.74 32.54
CA LYS A 364 21.73 13.24 31.83
C LYS A 364 22.58 14.42 31.34
#